data_f8b4432a4a580b7c8a755aa4582fc6f9
#
_entry.id   f8b4432a4a580b7c8a755aa4582fc6f9
#
_cell.length_a   1.000
_cell.length_b   1.000
_cell.length_c   1.000
_cell.angle_alpha   90.00
_cell.angle_beta   90.00
_cell.angle_gamma   90.00
#
_symmetry.space_group_name_H-M   'P 1'
#
loop_
_entity.id
_entity.type
_entity.pdbx_description
1 polymer ?
#
loop_
_entity_poly.entity_id
_entity_poly.type
_entity_poly.pdbx_seq_one_letter_code
_entity_poly.pdbx_strand_id
1 'polypeptide(L)'
;MIEGDIEFAFQTLLNKAVPATGFLCGCAPEMFRTISKATGVSRRLHDESTSEAGASVRTRHERLVLYDYVRSWLPNCADEENATIAHVYQTALLILLSQAEPGTSSNPETEDLVRKIVSLLSRIPIKSSTTTIIAWPLATVAPCMKSRADQAFISQYLGAVIQKYRFGNHHQTEQLLQLIWSRQDLQEQGPYCVPRAMEAQGLRFLLC
;
A
#
# COMPACT_ATOMS: atom_id res chain seq x y z
N MET A 1 12.13 -4.09 -22.03
CA MET A 1 11.29 -5.12 -22.70
C MET A 1 10.35 -5.86 -21.71
N ILE A 2 10.55 -5.78 -20.39
CA ILE A 2 9.71 -6.46 -19.39
C ILE A 2 8.53 -5.61 -18.90
N GLU A 3 8.62 -4.28 -18.92
CA GLU A 3 7.53 -3.39 -18.47
C GLU A 3 6.33 -3.37 -19.42
N GLY A 4 6.56 -3.47 -20.73
CA GLY A 4 5.47 -3.51 -21.73
C GLY A 4 4.63 -4.78 -21.68
N ASP A 5 5.25 -5.90 -21.32
CA ASP A 5 4.58 -7.20 -21.28
C ASP A 5 3.68 -7.34 -20.05
N ILE A 6 4.06 -6.73 -18.92
CA ILE A 6 3.24 -6.70 -17.71
C ILE A 6 2.03 -5.78 -17.90
N GLU A 7 2.22 -4.60 -18.50
CA GLU A 7 1.13 -3.68 -18.80
C GLU A 7 0.13 -4.28 -19.79
N PHE A 8 0.63 -4.97 -20.83
CA PHE A 8 -0.23 -5.66 -21.81
C PHE A 8 -0.98 -6.85 -21.20
N ALA A 9 -0.35 -7.66 -20.37
CA ALA A 9 -0.99 -8.75 -19.66
C ALA A 9 -2.06 -8.24 -18.69
N PHE A 10 -1.78 -7.14 -17.99
CA PHE A 10 -2.73 -6.48 -17.08
C PHE A 10 -3.92 -5.87 -17.82
N GLN A 11 -3.69 -5.20 -18.96
CA GLN A 11 -4.74 -4.66 -19.82
C GLN A 11 -5.60 -5.78 -20.43
N THR A 12 -5.01 -6.92 -20.78
CA THR A 12 -5.73 -8.07 -21.33
C THR A 12 -6.60 -8.77 -20.28
N LEU A 13 -6.13 -8.83 -19.02
CA LEU A 13 -6.92 -9.34 -17.90
C LEU A 13 -8.09 -8.42 -17.54
N LEU A 14 -7.90 -7.10 -17.65
CA LEU A 14 -8.93 -6.10 -17.35
C LEU A 14 -9.97 -5.96 -18.45
N ASN A 15 -9.63 -6.27 -19.70
CA ASN A 15 -10.56 -6.17 -20.86
C ASN A 15 -11.40 -7.42 -21.09
N LYS A 16 -11.02 -8.57 -20.54
CA LYS A 16 -11.93 -9.70 -20.42
C LYS A 16 -12.95 -9.32 -19.36
N ALA A 17 -14.22 -9.19 -19.75
CA ALA A 17 -15.34 -8.98 -18.85
C ALA A 17 -15.39 -10.13 -17.82
N VAL A 18 -14.55 -10.03 -16.81
CA VAL A 18 -14.63 -10.83 -15.61
C VAL A 18 -15.86 -10.27 -14.88
N PRO A 19 -16.83 -11.12 -14.50
CA PRO A 19 -17.93 -10.67 -13.67
C PRO A 19 -17.38 -9.88 -12.49
N ALA A 20 -18.07 -8.83 -12.10
CA ALA A 20 -17.67 -7.84 -11.08
C ALA A 20 -17.40 -8.41 -9.66
N THR A 21 -17.26 -9.69 -9.52
CA THR A 21 -16.83 -10.43 -8.34
C THR A 21 -15.32 -10.61 -8.32
N GLY A 22 -14.61 -9.51 -8.54
CA GLY A 22 -13.15 -9.48 -8.42
C GLY A 22 -12.73 -9.66 -6.96
N PHE A 23 -12.49 -10.87 -6.58
CA PHE A 23 -12.01 -11.35 -5.28
C PHE A 23 -10.69 -10.67 -4.81
N LEU A 24 -10.05 -9.86 -5.63
CA LEU A 24 -8.70 -9.39 -5.39
C LEU A 24 -8.58 -8.01 -4.76
N CYS A 25 -9.65 -7.20 -4.70
CA CYS A 25 -9.66 -5.93 -3.97
C CYS A 25 -11.02 -5.57 -3.39
N GLY A 26 -11.96 -6.51 -3.31
CA GLY A 26 -13.29 -6.24 -2.77
C GLY A 26 -14.09 -5.19 -3.56
N CYS A 27 -13.43 -4.39 -4.38
CA CYS A 27 -14.06 -3.36 -5.20
C CYS A 27 -13.15 -2.95 -6.34
N ALA A 28 -13.76 -2.80 -7.45
CA ALA A 28 -13.40 -2.15 -8.70
C ALA A 28 -11.99 -2.38 -9.28
N PRO A 29 -11.92 -2.88 -10.53
CA PRO A 29 -10.69 -2.91 -11.34
C PRO A 29 -9.96 -1.56 -11.41
N GLU A 30 -10.67 -0.47 -11.19
CA GLU A 30 -10.15 0.90 -11.14
C GLU A 30 -9.11 1.11 -10.05
N MET A 31 -9.25 0.44 -8.90
CA MET A 31 -8.30 0.56 -7.79
C MET A 31 -6.93 -0.01 -8.17
N PHE A 32 -6.87 -1.12 -8.91
CA PHE A 32 -5.59 -1.66 -9.39
C PHE A 32 -4.89 -0.74 -10.37
N ARG A 33 -5.65 -0.12 -11.29
CA ARG A 33 -5.10 0.88 -12.20
C ARG A 33 -4.57 2.08 -11.42
N THR A 34 -5.28 2.47 -10.38
CA THR A 34 -4.87 3.56 -9.50
C THR A 34 -3.62 3.22 -8.70
N ILE A 35 -3.49 1.98 -8.18
CA ILE A 35 -2.28 1.50 -7.51
C ILE A 35 -1.07 1.59 -8.44
N SER A 36 -1.17 1.05 -9.65
CA SER A 36 -0.09 1.09 -10.64
C SER A 36 0.32 2.53 -10.98
N LYS A 37 -0.65 3.41 -11.25
CA LYS A 37 -0.36 4.83 -11.53
C LYS A 37 0.27 5.54 -10.33
N ALA A 38 -0.29 5.35 -9.14
CA ALA A 38 0.22 5.98 -7.92
C ALA A 38 1.66 5.53 -7.63
N THR A 39 1.93 4.24 -7.73
CA THR A 39 3.28 3.69 -7.54
C THR A 39 4.26 4.29 -8.55
N GLY A 40 3.87 4.36 -9.83
CA GLY A 40 4.72 4.93 -10.89
C GLY A 40 5.00 6.42 -10.70
N VAL A 41 3.96 7.22 -10.40
CA VAL A 41 4.13 8.67 -10.15
C VAL A 41 4.94 8.92 -8.88
N SER A 42 4.63 8.21 -7.82
CA SER A 42 5.33 8.37 -6.54
C SER A 42 6.81 8.00 -6.65
N ARG A 43 7.11 6.91 -7.35
CA ARG A 43 8.50 6.48 -7.58
C ARG A 43 9.27 7.53 -8.39
N ARG A 44 8.71 8.00 -9.53
CA ARG A 44 9.34 9.07 -10.32
C ARG A 44 9.58 10.31 -9.48
N LEU A 45 8.59 10.75 -8.71
CA LEU A 45 8.73 11.93 -7.87
C LEU A 45 9.83 11.76 -6.81
N HIS A 46 9.90 10.58 -6.19
CA HIS A 46 10.95 10.27 -5.21
C HIS A 46 12.33 10.29 -5.86
N ASP A 47 12.50 9.61 -7.00
CA ASP A 47 13.77 9.54 -7.73
C ASP A 47 14.21 10.93 -8.22
N GLU A 48 13.28 11.73 -8.77
CA GLU A 48 13.56 13.11 -9.19
C GLU A 48 13.92 14.01 -7.97
N SER A 49 13.21 13.87 -6.83
CA SER A 49 13.46 14.68 -5.63
C SER A 49 14.81 14.39 -4.97
N THR A 50 15.37 13.19 -5.19
CA THR A 50 16.69 12.80 -4.69
C THR A 50 17.82 13.13 -5.66
N SER A 51 17.49 13.57 -6.88
CA SER A 51 18.46 14.01 -7.88
C SER A 51 18.86 15.47 -7.68
N GLU A 52 20.02 15.88 -8.23
CA GLU A 52 20.48 17.28 -8.18
C GLU A 52 19.53 18.26 -8.91
N ALA A 53 18.80 17.79 -9.91
CA ALA A 53 17.85 18.60 -10.68
C ALA A 53 16.55 18.86 -9.92
N GLY A 54 16.27 18.08 -8.87
CA GLY A 54 15.02 18.15 -8.11
C GLY A 54 13.80 17.67 -8.90
N ALA A 55 12.67 17.59 -8.22
CA ALA A 55 11.44 17.12 -8.82
C ALA A 55 10.85 18.10 -9.84
N SER A 56 10.41 17.59 -10.99
CA SER A 56 9.79 18.39 -12.04
C SER A 56 8.40 18.90 -11.60
N VAL A 57 8.03 20.09 -12.06
CA VAL A 57 6.69 20.66 -11.83
C VAL A 57 5.61 19.73 -12.37
N ARG A 58 5.87 19.06 -13.49
CA ARG A 58 4.94 18.11 -14.11
C ARG A 58 4.66 16.93 -13.20
N THR A 59 5.71 16.28 -12.67
CA THR A 59 5.55 15.10 -11.79
C THR A 59 4.86 15.46 -10.49
N ARG A 60 5.16 16.63 -9.91
CA ARG A 60 4.43 17.15 -8.74
C ARG A 60 2.96 17.38 -9.04
N HIS A 61 2.63 17.96 -10.19
CA HIS A 61 1.25 18.18 -10.60
C HIS A 61 0.51 16.85 -10.81
N GLU A 62 1.11 15.89 -11.50
CA GLU A 62 0.55 14.54 -11.68
C GLU A 62 0.24 13.87 -10.32
N ARG A 63 1.15 13.99 -9.35
CA ARG A 63 0.92 13.47 -7.98
C ARG A 63 -0.27 14.16 -7.31
N LEU A 64 -0.38 15.49 -7.40
CA LEU A 64 -1.49 16.24 -6.76
C LEU A 64 -2.83 15.83 -7.36
N VAL A 65 -2.93 15.78 -8.69
CA VAL A 65 -4.16 15.35 -9.38
C VAL A 65 -4.55 13.93 -8.96
N LEU A 66 -3.58 13.04 -8.86
CA LEU A 66 -3.84 11.65 -8.46
C LEU A 66 -4.21 11.55 -6.98
N TYR A 67 -3.59 12.36 -6.11
CA TYR A 67 -3.94 12.43 -4.69
C TYR A 67 -5.39 12.89 -4.50
N ASP A 68 -5.81 13.96 -5.17
CA ASP A 68 -7.18 14.46 -5.10
C ASP A 68 -8.20 13.46 -5.65
N TYR A 69 -7.84 12.77 -6.75
CA TYR A 69 -8.67 11.69 -7.27
C TYR A 69 -8.85 10.56 -6.25
N VAL A 70 -7.76 10.07 -5.66
CA VAL A 70 -7.81 9.00 -4.63
C VAL A 70 -8.58 9.47 -3.41
N ARG A 71 -8.38 10.71 -2.97
CA ARG A 71 -9.06 11.29 -1.79
C ARG A 71 -10.58 11.38 -1.98
N SER A 72 -11.01 11.78 -3.18
CA SER A 72 -12.44 11.93 -3.50
C SER A 72 -13.12 10.62 -3.93
N TRP A 73 -12.34 9.56 -4.17
CA TRP A 73 -12.88 8.29 -4.60
C TRP A 73 -13.73 7.64 -3.49
N LEU A 74 -14.91 7.15 -3.89
CA LEU A 74 -15.82 6.43 -3.00
C LEU A 74 -15.94 4.97 -3.45
N PRO A 75 -15.81 3.99 -2.56
CA PRO A 75 -15.99 2.60 -2.90
C PRO A 75 -17.45 2.33 -3.28
N ASN A 76 -17.64 1.71 -4.43
CA ASN A 76 -18.95 1.21 -4.86
C ASN A 76 -19.00 -0.30 -4.58
N CYS A 77 -19.12 -0.67 -3.31
CA CYS A 77 -19.11 -2.05 -2.84
C CYS A 77 -20.50 -2.43 -2.31
N ALA A 78 -20.89 -3.68 -2.55
CA ALA A 78 -22.19 -4.19 -2.15
C ALA A 78 -22.33 -4.43 -0.63
N ASP A 79 -21.20 -4.62 0.06
CA ASP A 79 -21.16 -4.91 1.49
C ASP A 79 -20.13 -4.04 2.22
N GLU A 80 -20.33 -3.91 3.54
CA GLU A 80 -19.51 -3.05 4.40
C GLU A 80 -18.06 -3.55 4.55
N GLU A 81 -17.84 -4.85 4.51
CA GLU A 81 -16.50 -5.42 4.65
C GLU A 81 -15.65 -5.11 3.43
N ASN A 82 -16.20 -5.30 2.23
CA ASN A 82 -15.54 -4.91 0.97
C ASN A 82 -15.31 -3.39 0.89
N ALA A 83 -16.26 -2.58 1.36
CA ALA A 83 -16.06 -1.14 1.46
C ALA A 83 -14.93 -0.78 2.43
N THR A 84 -14.83 -1.49 3.56
CA THR A 84 -13.78 -1.27 4.56
C THR A 84 -12.40 -1.60 3.99
N ILE A 85 -12.23 -2.74 3.30
CA ILE A 85 -10.94 -3.07 2.68
C ILE A 85 -10.57 -2.10 1.56
N ALA A 86 -11.54 -1.61 0.80
CA ALA A 86 -11.34 -0.58 -0.20
C ALA A 86 -10.81 0.72 0.42
N HIS A 87 -11.34 1.12 1.56
CA HIS A 87 -10.82 2.26 2.31
C HIS A 87 -9.41 2.02 2.89
N VAL A 88 -9.05 0.78 3.23
CA VAL A 88 -7.67 0.42 3.60
C VAL A 88 -6.73 0.69 2.43
N TYR A 89 -7.08 0.24 1.23
CA TYR A 89 -6.29 0.50 0.02
C TYR A 89 -6.23 1.98 -0.34
N GLN A 90 -7.36 2.68 -0.31
CA GLN A 90 -7.42 4.13 -0.52
C GLN A 90 -6.48 4.87 0.43
N THR A 91 -6.51 4.52 1.72
CA THR A 91 -5.70 5.18 2.73
C THR A 91 -4.20 4.88 2.54
N ALA A 92 -3.84 3.64 2.17
CA ALA A 92 -2.46 3.30 1.82
C ALA A 92 -1.95 4.07 0.60
N LEU A 93 -2.80 4.26 -0.43
CA LEU A 93 -2.46 5.08 -1.60
C LEU A 93 -2.24 6.56 -1.25
N LEU A 94 -3.06 7.13 -0.36
CA LEU A 94 -2.88 8.50 0.12
C LEU A 94 -1.55 8.66 0.85
N ILE A 95 -1.16 7.69 1.69
CA ILE A 95 0.14 7.68 2.36
C ILE A 95 1.27 7.58 1.33
N LEU A 96 1.18 6.66 0.37
CA LEU A 96 2.20 6.51 -0.67
C LEU A 96 2.42 7.82 -1.45
N LEU A 97 1.33 8.47 -1.85
CA LEU A 97 1.38 9.73 -2.60
C LEU A 97 1.84 10.91 -1.73
N SER A 98 1.47 10.97 -0.45
CA SER A 98 1.89 12.05 0.44
C SER A 98 3.37 11.97 0.82
N GLN A 99 3.93 10.78 0.84
CA GLN A 99 5.32 10.51 1.21
C GLN A 99 6.29 10.50 0.02
N ALA A 100 5.84 10.86 -1.18
CA ALA A 100 6.65 10.78 -2.40
C ALA A 100 7.84 11.74 -2.42
N GLU A 101 7.82 12.82 -1.64
CA GLU A 101 8.96 13.73 -1.49
C GLU A 101 9.71 13.46 -0.18
N PRO A 102 11.06 13.43 -0.19
CA PRO A 102 11.85 13.26 1.02
C PRO A 102 11.55 14.32 2.08
N GLY A 103 11.61 13.94 3.36
CA GLY A 103 11.39 14.86 4.47
C GLY A 103 9.93 15.05 4.89
N THR A 104 9.00 14.39 4.21
CA THR A 104 7.55 14.46 4.56
C THR A 104 7.12 13.44 5.61
N SER A 105 8.04 12.59 6.10
CA SER A 105 7.76 11.47 7.01
C SER A 105 7.18 11.85 8.39
N SER A 106 7.13 13.12 8.74
CA SER A 106 6.58 13.63 10.00
C SER A 106 5.36 14.53 9.80
N ASN A 107 4.58 14.32 8.75
CA ASN A 107 3.37 15.09 8.49
C ASN A 107 2.21 14.61 9.39
N PRO A 108 1.52 15.50 10.14
CA PRO A 108 0.33 15.18 10.93
C PRO A 108 -0.76 14.44 10.12
N GLU A 109 -0.93 14.78 8.85
CA GLU A 109 -1.86 14.09 7.95
C GLU A 109 -1.51 12.59 7.78
N THR A 110 -0.22 12.28 7.68
CA THR A 110 0.23 10.87 7.60
C THR A 110 -0.08 10.10 8.87
N GLU A 111 0.07 10.72 10.03
CA GLU A 111 -0.28 10.10 11.31
C GLU A 111 -1.78 9.84 11.43
N ASP A 112 -2.63 10.76 10.94
CA ASP A 112 -4.08 10.56 10.88
C ASP A 112 -4.47 9.42 9.94
N LEU A 113 -3.81 9.32 8.78
CA LEU A 113 -4.01 8.22 7.83
C LEU A 113 -3.57 6.88 8.42
N VAL A 114 -2.47 6.83 9.15
CA VAL A 114 -2.02 5.61 9.87
C VAL A 114 -3.07 5.19 10.92
N ARG A 115 -3.55 6.13 11.75
CA ARG A 115 -4.62 5.84 12.73
C ARG A 115 -5.90 5.33 12.05
N LYS A 116 -6.25 5.93 10.91
CA LYS A 116 -7.39 5.48 10.11
C LYS A 116 -7.24 4.04 9.65
N ILE A 117 -6.07 3.63 9.16
CA ILE A 117 -5.84 2.22 8.74
C ILE A 117 -5.97 1.26 9.92
N VAL A 118 -5.39 1.57 11.08
CA VAL A 118 -5.51 0.74 12.28
C VAL A 118 -7.00 0.58 12.67
N SER A 119 -7.75 1.68 12.66
CA SER A 119 -9.20 1.66 12.91
C SER A 119 -9.99 0.84 11.87
N LEU A 120 -9.64 0.93 10.59
CA LEU A 120 -10.30 0.14 9.54
C LEU A 120 -10.02 -1.35 9.71
N LEU A 121 -8.76 -1.73 9.95
CA LEU A 121 -8.36 -3.12 10.12
C LEU A 121 -9.02 -3.76 11.37
N SER A 122 -9.21 -2.99 12.45
CA SER A 122 -9.90 -3.49 13.65
C SER A 122 -11.36 -3.88 13.40
N ARG A 123 -11.98 -3.37 12.32
CA ARG A 123 -13.34 -3.70 11.89
C ARG A 123 -13.42 -4.93 10.99
N ILE A 124 -12.30 -5.39 10.44
CA ILE A 124 -12.25 -6.55 9.54
C ILE A 124 -12.03 -7.82 10.38
N PRO A 125 -12.97 -8.76 10.40
CA PRO A 125 -12.80 -10.00 11.14
C PRO A 125 -11.62 -10.83 10.61
N ILE A 126 -10.79 -11.39 11.48
CA ILE A 126 -9.65 -12.26 11.09
C ILE A 126 -10.08 -13.43 10.19
N LYS A 127 -11.32 -13.89 10.34
CA LYS A 127 -11.87 -14.98 9.52
C LYS A 127 -12.31 -14.55 8.12
N SER A 128 -12.27 -13.28 7.81
CA SER A 128 -12.63 -12.77 6.51
C SER A 128 -11.63 -13.16 5.43
N SER A 129 -12.12 -13.51 4.24
CA SER A 129 -11.26 -13.74 3.07
C SER A 129 -10.51 -12.48 2.62
N THR A 130 -11.05 -11.29 2.93
CA THR A 130 -10.43 -10.00 2.57
C THR A 130 -9.10 -9.78 3.30
N THR A 131 -8.85 -10.48 4.43
CA THR A 131 -7.55 -10.42 5.12
C THR A 131 -6.40 -11.00 4.29
N THR A 132 -6.70 -11.78 3.26
CA THR A 132 -5.66 -12.38 2.38
C THR A 132 -4.97 -11.36 1.46
N ILE A 133 -5.56 -10.18 1.28
CA ILE A 133 -5.07 -9.17 0.34
C ILE A 133 -4.48 -7.93 1.03
N ILE A 134 -4.30 -7.94 2.35
CA ILE A 134 -3.81 -6.77 3.11
C ILE A 134 -2.29 -6.57 3.07
N ALA A 135 -1.52 -7.50 2.49
CA ALA A 135 -0.06 -7.46 2.50
C ALA A 135 0.51 -6.16 1.91
N TRP A 136 0.02 -5.74 0.74
CA TRP A 136 0.48 -4.51 0.10
C TRP A 136 0.13 -3.23 0.90
N PRO A 137 -1.12 -3.02 1.35
CA PRO A 137 -1.42 -1.86 2.19
C PRO A 137 -0.56 -1.81 3.45
N LEU A 138 -0.35 -2.94 4.12
CA LEU A 138 0.46 -2.98 5.34
C LEU A 138 1.93 -2.68 5.07
N ALA A 139 2.53 -3.25 4.02
CA ALA A 139 3.90 -2.94 3.64
C ALA A 139 4.09 -1.46 3.28
N THR A 140 3.08 -0.85 2.65
CA THR A 140 3.11 0.58 2.29
C THR A 140 3.02 1.49 3.51
N VAL A 141 2.21 1.13 4.51
CA VAL A 141 1.92 2.00 5.66
C VAL A 141 2.89 1.78 6.82
N ALA A 142 3.38 0.56 7.00
CA ALA A 142 4.23 0.20 8.14
C ALA A 142 5.45 1.11 8.36
N PRO A 143 6.17 1.57 7.33
CA PRO A 143 7.28 2.50 7.52
C PRO A 143 6.88 3.80 8.21
N CYS A 144 5.61 4.22 8.06
CA CYS A 144 5.07 5.44 8.65
C CYS A 144 4.53 5.23 10.08
N MET A 145 4.45 3.97 10.57
CA MET A 145 3.96 3.65 11.92
C MET A 145 5.04 3.89 12.97
N LYS A 146 4.94 5.01 13.69
CA LYS A 146 5.87 5.35 14.79
C LYS A 146 5.42 4.83 16.15
N SER A 147 4.10 4.67 16.33
CA SER A 147 3.52 4.20 17.58
C SER A 147 3.78 2.71 17.79
N ARG A 148 4.41 2.37 18.92
CA ARG A 148 4.61 0.95 19.30
C ARG A 148 3.29 0.21 19.52
N ALA A 149 2.23 0.91 19.93
CA ALA A 149 0.91 0.31 20.09
C ALA A 149 0.31 -0.09 18.73
N ASP A 150 0.45 0.76 17.70
CA ASP A 150 -0.01 0.46 16.34
C ASP A 150 0.80 -0.70 15.72
N GLN A 151 2.12 -0.69 15.90
CA GLN A 151 3.00 -1.78 15.47
C GLN A 151 2.62 -3.11 16.12
N ALA A 152 2.36 -3.10 17.44
CA ALA A 152 1.93 -4.29 18.18
C ALA A 152 0.56 -4.80 17.69
N PHE A 153 -0.40 -3.90 17.45
CA PHE A 153 -1.70 -4.25 16.89
C PHE A 153 -1.56 -4.95 15.53
N ILE A 154 -0.77 -4.37 14.61
CA ILE A 154 -0.55 -4.96 13.28
C ILE A 154 0.14 -6.31 13.36
N SER A 155 1.17 -6.45 14.21
CA SER A 155 1.84 -7.75 14.42
C SER A 155 0.87 -8.81 14.95
N GLN A 156 0.05 -8.46 15.92
CA GLN A 156 -0.95 -9.37 16.46
C GLN A 156 -2.01 -9.74 15.41
N TYR A 157 -2.48 -8.76 14.64
CA TYR A 157 -3.46 -8.96 13.58
C TYR A 157 -2.91 -9.89 12.48
N LEU A 158 -1.70 -9.62 11.97
CA LEU A 158 -1.04 -10.47 10.98
C LEU A 158 -0.76 -11.87 11.53
N GLY A 159 -0.27 -11.99 12.76
CA GLY A 159 -0.04 -13.28 13.40
C GLY A 159 -1.31 -14.14 13.43
N ALA A 160 -2.47 -13.54 13.75
CA ALA A 160 -3.75 -14.24 13.72
C ALA A 160 -4.18 -14.66 12.31
N VAL A 161 -3.96 -13.81 11.29
CA VAL A 161 -4.21 -14.13 9.88
C VAL A 161 -3.31 -15.27 9.41
N ILE A 162 -2.01 -15.23 9.74
CA ILE A 162 -1.02 -16.27 9.40
C ILE A 162 -1.43 -17.61 10.03
N GLN A 163 -1.78 -17.60 11.32
CA GLN A 163 -2.20 -18.81 12.04
C GLN A 163 -3.40 -19.46 11.37
N LYS A 164 -4.32 -18.64 10.84
CA LYS A 164 -5.55 -19.13 10.23
C LYS A 164 -5.33 -19.64 8.80
N TYR A 165 -4.68 -18.83 7.94
CA TYR A 165 -4.63 -19.10 6.51
C TYR A 165 -3.32 -19.71 6.04
N ARG A 166 -2.24 -19.60 6.82
CA ARG A 166 -0.90 -20.14 6.54
C ARG A 166 -0.31 -19.71 5.18
N PHE A 167 -0.71 -18.51 4.70
CA PHE A 167 -0.14 -17.99 3.47
C PHE A 167 1.27 -17.46 3.67
N GLY A 168 2.20 -17.92 2.82
CA GLY A 168 3.62 -17.58 2.92
C GLY A 168 3.90 -16.08 2.75
N ASN A 169 3.13 -15.37 1.93
CA ASN A 169 3.29 -13.93 1.73
C ASN A 169 3.00 -13.11 3.00
N HIS A 170 2.05 -13.52 3.84
CA HIS A 170 1.78 -12.83 5.11
C HIS A 170 2.93 -13.00 6.10
N HIS A 171 3.54 -14.20 6.15
CA HIS A 171 4.70 -14.43 7.00
C HIS A 171 5.90 -13.59 6.54
N GLN A 172 6.13 -13.53 5.23
CA GLN A 172 7.17 -12.67 4.66
C GLN A 172 6.88 -11.18 4.89
N THR A 173 5.59 -10.78 4.82
CA THR A 173 5.17 -9.42 5.17
C THR A 173 5.49 -9.12 6.64
N GLU A 174 5.15 -10.00 7.57
CA GLU A 174 5.47 -9.82 8.99
C GLU A 174 6.98 -9.64 9.22
N GLN A 175 7.82 -10.48 8.61
CA GLN A 175 9.28 -10.34 8.68
C GLN A 175 9.77 -9.00 8.15
N LEU A 176 9.20 -8.55 7.02
CA LEU A 176 9.50 -7.25 6.43
C LEU A 176 9.14 -6.11 7.38
N LEU A 177 7.95 -6.14 7.99
CA LEU A 177 7.51 -5.11 8.93
C LEU A 177 8.41 -5.04 10.16
N GLN A 178 8.76 -6.18 10.75
CA GLN A 178 9.67 -6.25 11.91
C GLN A 178 11.05 -5.66 11.57
N LEU A 179 11.59 -5.95 10.39
CA LEU A 179 12.83 -5.33 9.93
C LEU A 179 12.71 -3.81 9.86
N ILE A 180 11.66 -3.32 9.19
CA ILE A 180 11.45 -1.87 9.01
C ILE A 180 11.32 -1.18 10.37
N TRP A 181 10.54 -1.74 11.30
CA TRP A 181 10.34 -1.15 12.62
C TRP A 181 11.57 -1.22 13.54
N SER A 182 12.47 -2.16 13.29
CA SER A 182 13.74 -2.25 14.04
C SER A 182 14.80 -1.26 13.56
N ARG A 183 14.59 -0.61 12.39
CA ARG A 183 15.59 0.24 11.73
C ARG A 183 15.05 1.63 11.45
N GLN A 184 15.53 2.62 12.19
CA GLN A 184 15.11 4.02 12.04
C GLN A 184 15.42 4.57 10.64
N ASP A 185 16.57 4.19 10.06
CA ASP A 185 16.98 4.63 8.71
C ASP A 185 16.01 4.17 7.61
N LEU A 186 15.32 3.05 7.81
CA LEU A 186 14.26 2.59 6.92
C LEU A 186 12.96 3.37 7.14
N GLN A 187 12.58 3.59 8.39
CA GLN A 187 11.36 4.35 8.71
C GLN A 187 11.40 5.79 8.17
N GLU A 188 12.56 6.42 8.21
CA GLU A 188 12.75 7.79 7.70
C GLU A 188 12.54 7.90 6.19
N GLN A 189 12.70 6.80 5.43
CA GLN A 189 12.45 6.73 3.99
C GLN A 189 10.96 6.53 3.65
N GLY A 190 10.10 6.29 4.66
CA GLY A 190 8.69 5.99 4.45
C GLY A 190 8.47 4.76 3.55
N PRO A 191 7.41 4.74 2.72
CA PRO A 191 7.08 3.59 1.86
C PRO A 191 8.20 3.17 0.89
N TYR A 192 9.14 4.07 0.58
CA TYR A 192 10.22 3.84 -0.39
C TYR A 192 11.34 2.96 0.15
N CYS A 193 11.39 2.70 1.47
CA CYS A 193 12.31 1.73 2.05
C CYS A 193 11.97 0.27 1.70
N VAL A 194 10.72 -0.01 1.29
CA VAL A 194 10.20 -1.39 1.13
C VAL A 194 11.03 -2.23 0.15
N PRO A 195 11.36 -1.77 -1.08
CA PRO A 195 12.19 -2.56 -1.99
C PRO A 195 13.57 -2.88 -1.41
N ARG A 196 14.22 -1.91 -0.77
CA ARG A 196 15.53 -2.07 -0.12
C ARG A 196 15.47 -3.04 1.06
N ALA A 197 14.41 -2.95 1.87
CA ALA A 197 14.19 -3.84 2.99
C ALA A 197 13.93 -5.28 2.53
N MET A 198 13.17 -5.47 1.45
CA MET A 198 12.96 -6.78 0.83
C MET A 198 14.25 -7.39 0.31
N GLU A 199 15.07 -6.60 -0.39
CA GLU A 199 16.37 -7.05 -0.90
C GLU A 199 17.31 -7.47 0.24
N ALA A 200 17.39 -6.67 1.31
CA ALA A 200 18.22 -6.95 2.48
C ALA A 200 17.87 -8.26 3.19
N GLN A 201 16.60 -8.70 3.09
CA GLN A 201 16.12 -9.96 3.66
C GLN A 201 16.06 -11.11 2.64
N GLY A 202 16.46 -10.86 1.40
CA GLY A 202 16.30 -11.86 0.32
C GLY A 202 14.83 -12.22 0.04
N LEU A 203 13.90 -11.35 0.41
CA LEU A 203 12.46 -11.57 0.20
C LEU A 203 12.10 -11.32 -1.25
N ARG A 204 11.46 -12.31 -1.88
CA ARG A 204 10.98 -12.24 -3.26
C ARG A 204 9.52 -12.66 -3.31
N PHE A 205 8.63 -11.77 -2.97
CA PHE A 205 7.20 -12.04 -3.05
C PHE A 205 6.45 -10.83 -3.59
N LEU A 206 5.28 -11.09 -4.17
CA LEU A 206 4.36 -10.06 -4.59
C LEU A 206 3.56 -9.60 -3.38
N LEU A 207 3.52 -8.29 -3.17
CA LEU A 207 2.69 -7.67 -2.13
C LEU A 207 1.21 -7.54 -2.56
N CYS A 208 0.89 -8.07 -3.75
CA CYS A 208 -0.47 -8.05 -4.32
C CYS A 208 -1.27 -9.28 -3.92
#